data_dacbaa790f12c87fb92b76bf9cd61218
#
_entry.id   dacbaa790f12c87fb92b76bf9cd61218
#
_cell.length_a   1.000
_cell.length_b   1.000
_cell.length_c   1.000
_cell.angle_alpha   90.00
_cell.angle_beta   90.00
_cell.angle_gamma   90.00
#
_symmetry.space_group_name_H-M   'P 1'
#
loop_
_entity.id
_entity.type
_entity.pdbx_description
1 polymer ?
#
loop_
_entity_poly.entity_id
_entity_poly.type
_entity_poly.pdbx_seq_one_letter_code
_entity_poly.pdbx_strand_id
1 'polypeptide(L)'
;MSITAPGIYEMDDATYHADPVEAGSLSSSGARTILKSPALYQWERQHPVYKDVYDVGHAVHAKVLGVGLDTVEIPADTLAANGATSTKAAKDFIAQARAEGKVPLKADVIAEINTMAESVLSHPLARALLERPGQSEASLFAPDPETGVWLRARIDRLPDAHPAGRTIAVDLKTGRSADPAEFKRSAADYGYDLQAEWYQAVLRQVRDDDDTAFVFIVVESTAPHLVSVIELGGTFPQIGRDRMRRAIDTFHHCRETGEWPGYDPVVHYVEPPRYYEIQNEEPAA
;
A
#
# COMPACT_ATOMS: atom_id res chain seq x y z
N MET A 1 -6.93 -6.14 -21.12
CA MET A 1 -5.73 -6.99 -21.08
C MET A 1 -6.01 -8.13 -20.12
N SER A 2 -5.70 -9.39 -20.48
CA SER A 2 -5.83 -10.53 -19.56
C SER A 2 -4.44 -11.08 -19.27
N ILE A 3 -4.14 -11.35 -18.00
CA ILE A 3 -2.86 -11.90 -17.54
C ILE A 3 -2.96 -13.42 -17.51
N THR A 4 -2.12 -14.09 -18.30
CA THR A 4 -2.10 -15.54 -18.45
C THR A 4 -0.72 -16.16 -18.22
N ALA A 5 0.33 -15.35 -18.06
CA ALA A 5 1.70 -15.79 -17.78
C ALA A 5 2.30 -15.00 -16.61
N PRO A 6 3.24 -15.58 -15.83
CA PRO A 6 4.00 -14.84 -14.86
C PRO A 6 4.81 -13.72 -15.54
N GLY A 7 4.91 -12.56 -14.90
CA GLY A 7 5.68 -11.47 -15.50
C GLY A 7 5.50 -10.12 -14.82
N ILE A 8 6.24 -9.13 -15.32
CA ILE A 8 6.11 -7.71 -14.99
C ILE A 8 5.36 -7.05 -16.14
N TYR A 9 4.33 -6.31 -15.80
CA TYR A 9 3.42 -5.71 -16.76
C TYR A 9 3.32 -4.21 -16.51
N GLU A 10 3.33 -3.45 -17.59
CA GLU A 10 3.00 -2.03 -17.55
C GLU A 10 1.49 -1.88 -17.70
N MET A 11 0.84 -1.29 -16.73
CA MET A 11 -0.60 -1.04 -16.74
C MET A 11 -0.97 0.12 -15.81
N ASP A 12 -2.09 0.77 -16.11
CA ASP A 12 -2.63 1.80 -15.26
C ASP A 12 -3.22 1.23 -13.95
N ASP A 13 -3.45 2.14 -12.99
CA ASP A 13 -3.98 1.81 -11.67
C ASP A 13 -5.37 1.15 -11.74
N ALA A 14 -6.24 1.65 -12.60
CA ALA A 14 -7.59 1.12 -12.78
C ALA A 14 -7.56 -0.33 -13.29
N THR A 15 -6.71 -0.62 -14.26
CA THR A 15 -6.52 -1.98 -14.81
C THR A 15 -5.96 -2.94 -13.74
N TYR A 16 -4.97 -2.50 -12.96
CA TYR A 16 -4.41 -3.31 -11.88
C TYR A 16 -5.46 -3.64 -10.80
N HIS A 17 -6.22 -2.63 -10.37
CA HIS A 17 -7.25 -2.81 -9.35
C HIS A 17 -8.48 -3.58 -9.83
N ALA A 18 -8.80 -3.52 -11.12
CA ALA A 18 -9.86 -4.34 -11.74
C ALA A 18 -9.52 -5.83 -11.79
N ASP A 19 -8.29 -6.22 -11.41
CA ASP A 19 -7.80 -7.60 -11.42
C ASP A 19 -7.83 -8.24 -12.81
N PRO A 20 -6.79 -8.04 -13.63
CA PRO A 20 -6.77 -8.52 -15.02
C PRO A 20 -6.54 -10.03 -15.15
N VAL A 21 -6.45 -10.79 -14.06
CA VAL A 21 -6.39 -12.26 -14.06
C VAL A 21 -7.80 -12.81 -14.11
N GLU A 22 -8.16 -13.53 -15.17
CA GLU A 22 -9.51 -14.08 -15.38
C GLU A 22 -9.97 -14.96 -14.21
N ALA A 23 -9.09 -15.80 -13.70
CA ALA A 23 -9.37 -16.63 -12.52
C ALA A 23 -9.41 -15.83 -11.20
N GLY A 24 -9.06 -14.58 -11.25
CA GLY A 24 -8.85 -13.72 -10.09
C GLY A 24 -7.51 -13.94 -9.40
N SER A 25 -6.95 -12.88 -8.83
CA SER A 25 -5.69 -12.92 -8.10
C SER A 25 -5.80 -12.35 -6.70
N LEU A 26 -4.87 -12.71 -5.82
CA LEU A 26 -4.77 -12.19 -4.47
C LEU A 26 -3.65 -11.15 -4.39
N SER A 27 -3.95 -9.99 -3.81
CA SER A 27 -2.96 -8.95 -3.52
C SER A 27 -2.55 -8.97 -2.03
N SER A 28 -1.48 -8.28 -1.66
CA SER A 28 -1.08 -8.14 -0.26
C SER A 28 -2.15 -7.47 0.61
N SER A 29 -2.90 -6.50 0.06
CA SER A 29 -4.04 -5.90 0.74
C SER A 29 -5.21 -6.88 0.90
N GLY A 30 -5.53 -7.64 -0.16
CA GLY A 30 -6.51 -8.71 -0.10
C GLY A 30 -6.13 -9.80 0.90
N ALA A 31 -4.84 -10.15 0.97
CA ALA A 31 -4.31 -11.09 1.95
C ALA A 31 -4.51 -10.61 3.40
N ARG A 32 -4.34 -9.31 3.67
CA ARG A 32 -4.66 -8.73 4.98
C ARG A 32 -6.14 -8.81 5.33
N THR A 33 -7.00 -8.52 4.35
CA THR A 33 -8.45 -8.60 4.54
C THR A 33 -8.92 -10.03 4.79
N ILE A 34 -8.41 -11.02 4.02
CA ILE A 34 -8.83 -12.42 4.18
C ILE A 34 -8.36 -13.01 5.50
N LEU A 35 -7.18 -12.62 6.00
CA LEU A 35 -6.70 -12.99 7.34
C LEU A 35 -7.55 -12.42 8.46
N LYS A 36 -8.21 -11.30 8.22
CA LYS A 36 -9.16 -10.71 9.14
C LYS A 36 -10.51 -11.43 9.09
N SER A 37 -11.03 -11.66 7.89
CA SER A 37 -12.26 -12.41 7.66
C SER A 37 -12.41 -12.72 6.16
N PRO A 38 -12.54 -14.00 5.77
CA PRO A 38 -12.85 -14.37 4.39
C PRO A 38 -14.17 -13.75 3.88
N ALA A 39 -15.20 -13.70 4.72
CA ALA A 39 -16.48 -13.08 4.37
C ALA A 39 -16.33 -11.58 4.04
N LEU A 40 -15.50 -10.86 4.81
CA LEU A 40 -15.20 -9.45 4.54
C LEU A 40 -14.48 -9.29 3.19
N TYR A 41 -13.48 -10.13 2.92
CA TYR A 41 -12.76 -10.11 1.63
C TYR A 41 -13.71 -10.32 0.46
N GLN A 42 -14.59 -11.32 0.54
CA GLN A 42 -15.56 -11.60 -0.50
C GLN A 42 -16.52 -10.43 -0.72
N TRP A 43 -16.99 -9.82 0.38
CA TRP A 43 -17.89 -8.67 0.32
C TRP A 43 -17.21 -7.47 -0.34
N GLU A 44 -15.99 -7.10 0.06
CA GLU A 44 -15.22 -6.00 -0.53
C GLU A 44 -14.96 -6.22 -2.03
N ARG A 45 -14.69 -7.46 -2.43
CA ARG A 45 -14.51 -7.81 -3.85
C ARG A 45 -15.79 -7.61 -4.68
N GLN A 46 -16.95 -7.89 -4.10
CA GLN A 46 -18.25 -7.71 -4.76
C GLN A 46 -18.72 -6.25 -4.73
N HIS A 47 -18.20 -5.47 -3.79
CA HIS A 47 -18.57 -4.07 -3.58
C HIS A 47 -17.30 -3.20 -3.58
N PRO A 48 -16.61 -3.08 -4.72
CA PRO A 48 -15.40 -2.28 -4.78
C PRO A 48 -15.74 -0.83 -4.47
N VAL A 49 -15.23 -0.33 -3.35
CA VAL A 49 -15.31 1.08 -3.00
C VAL A 49 -14.09 1.74 -3.65
N TYR A 50 -14.32 2.49 -4.72
CA TYR A 50 -13.33 3.44 -5.19
C TYR A 50 -13.18 4.49 -4.08
N LYS A 51 -12.16 4.34 -3.24
CA LYS A 51 -11.76 5.42 -2.37
C LYS A 51 -11.35 6.55 -3.27
N ASP A 52 -11.99 7.70 -3.10
CA ASP A 52 -11.59 8.92 -3.79
C ASP A 52 -10.08 9.08 -3.62
N VAL A 53 -9.36 9.23 -4.73
CA VAL A 53 -7.89 9.25 -4.88
C VAL A 53 -7.25 10.49 -4.22
N TYR A 54 -7.87 11.03 -3.17
CA TYR A 54 -7.52 12.31 -2.53
C TYR A 54 -6.70 12.15 -1.26
N ASP A 55 -6.08 11.01 -1.11
CA ASP A 55 -5.10 10.85 -0.07
C ASP A 55 -3.85 11.64 -0.47
N VAL A 56 -3.43 12.53 0.41
CA VAL A 56 -2.15 13.24 0.30
C VAL A 56 -1.01 12.26 -0.01
N GLY A 57 -1.09 11.05 0.56
CA GLY A 57 -0.19 9.95 0.27
C GLY A 57 -0.05 9.63 -1.22
N HIS A 58 -1.16 9.43 -1.92
CA HIS A 58 -1.14 9.14 -3.37
C HIS A 58 -0.55 10.29 -4.19
N ALA A 59 -0.82 11.53 -3.80
CA ALA A 59 -0.25 12.70 -4.49
C ALA A 59 1.27 12.83 -4.25
N VAL A 60 1.76 12.51 -3.04
CA VAL A 60 3.21 12.42 -2.77
C VAL A 60 3.84 11.30 -3.59
N HIS A 61 3.22 10.12 -3.66
CA HIS A 61 3.67 9.02 -4.52
C HIS A 61 3.79 9.48 -5.99
N ALA A 62 2.73 10.06 -6.54
CA ALA A 62 2.72 10.53 -7.92
C ALA A 62 3.85 11.56 -8.17
N LYS A 63 4.06 12.47 -7.21
CA LYS A 63 5.09 13.50 -7.31
C LYS A 63 6.52 12.94 -7.23
N VAL A 64 6.76 11.99 -6.33
CA VAL A 64 8.09 11.38 -6.09
C VAL A 64 8.44 10.39 -7.21
N LEU A 65 7.47 9.58 -7.63
CA LEU A 65 7.69 8.51 -8.60
C LEU A 65 7.58 8.99 -10.06
N GLY A 66 7.04 10.20 -10.27
CA GLY A 66 6.82 10.76 -11.62
C GLY A 66 5.73 10.04 -12.42
N VAL A 67 4.83 9.31 -11.73
CA VAL A 67 3.73 8.57 -12.32
C VAL A 67 2.47 8.75 -11.47
N GLY A 68 1.30 8.73 -12.10
CA GLY A 68 0.02 8.92 -11.43
C GLY A 68 -0.78 10.07 -12.04
N LEU A 69 -1.85 10.48 -11.38
CA LEU A 69 -2.71 11.55 -11.87
C LEU A 69 -2.12 12.92 -11.58
N ASP A 70 -2.22 13.82 -12.54
CA ASP A 70 -1.81 15.21 -12.38
C ASP A 70 -2.67 15.92 -11.32
N THR A 71 -2.03 16.68 -10.46
CA THR A 71 -2.73 17.55 -9.51
C THR A 71 -3.07 18.90 -10.16
N VAL A 72 -4.25 19.45 -9.82
CA VAL A 72 -4.67 20.79 -10.24
C VAL A 72 -5.12 21.59 -9.03
N GLU A 73 -4.70 22.85 -8.97
CA GLU A 73 -5.09 23.76 -7.88
C GLU A 73 -6.55 24.18 -8.02
N ILE A 74 -7.31 24.07 -6.93
CA ILE A 74 -8.67 24.60 -6.83
C ILE A 74 -8.53 26.13 -6.71
N PRO A 75 -9.10 26.93 -7.67
CA PRO A 75 -8.96 28.36 -7.65
C PRO A 75 -9.48 28.98 -6.34
N ALA A 76 -8.68 29.85 -5.72
CA ALA A 76 -8.98 30.43 -4.41
C ALA A 76 -10.30 31.23 -4.41
N ASP A 77 -10.64 31.86 -5.53
CA ASP A 77 -11.88 32.63 -5.72
C ASP A 77 -13.14 31.75 -5.78
N THR A 78 -12.98 30.45 -5.98
CA THR A 78 -14.08 29.48 -5.93
C THR A 78 -14.37 28.98 -4.51
N LEU A 79 -13.44 29.16 -3.58
CA LEU A 79 -13.58 28.68 -2.21
C LEU A 79 -14.54 29.56 -1.39
N ALA A 80 -15.11 29.01 -0.33
CA ALA A 80 -15.86 29.79 0.66
C ALA A 80 -14.91 30.70 1.45
N ALA A 81 -15.44 31.74 2.12
CA ALA A 81 -14.65 32.68 2.89
C ALA A 81 -13.75 32.06 3.98
N ASN A 82 -14.12 30.87 4.45
CA ASN A 82 -13.33 30.08 5.41
C ASN A 82 -12.39 29.06 4.72
N GLY A 83 -12.19 29.15 3.42
CA GLY A 83 -11.34 28.25 2.64
C GLY A 83 -11.95 26.85 2.37
N ALA A 84 -13.25 26.66 2.68
CA ALA A 84 -13.90 25.36 2.41
C ALA A 84 -14.32 25.21 0.95
N THR A 85 -14.34 23.98 0.45
CA THR A 85 -14.79 23.63 -0.93
C THR A 85 -16.31 23.47 -1.02
N SER A 86 -17.06 24.14 -0.14
CA SER A 86 -18.51 23.96 -0.02
C SER A 86 -19.34 24.74 -1.03
N THR A 87 -18.76 25.74 -1.71
CA THR A 87 -19.45 26.54 -2.72
C THR A 87 -19.82 25.72 -3.94
N LYS A 88 -20.82 26.19 -4.70
CA LYS A 88 -21.19 25.54 -5.96
C LYS A 88 -20.02 25.60 -6.97
N ALA A 89 -19.33 26.77 -7.07
CA ALA A 89 -18.22 26.94 -7.99
C ALA A 89 -17.07 25.96 -7.71
N ALA A 90 -16.68 25.78 -6.43
CA ALA A 90 -15.64 24.80 -6.05
C ALA A 90 -16.08 23.36 -6.36
N LYS A 91 -17.34 23.00 -6.10
CA LYS A 91 -17.86 21.67 -6.40
C LYS A 91 -17.90 21.39 -7.91
N ASP A 92 -18.31 22.36 -8.70
CA ASP A 92 -18.36 22.23 -10.17
C ASP A 92 -16.92 22.09 -10.73
N PHE A 93 -15.97 22.90 -10.26
CA PHE A 93 -14.54 22.78 -10.62
C PHE A 93 -13.97 21.40 -10.26
N ILE A 94 -14.22 20.93 -9.03
CA ILE A 94 -13.78 19.61 -8.56
C ILE A 94 -14.36 18.52 -9.45
N ALA A 95 -15.65 18.58 -9.77
CA ALA A 95 -16.31 17.59 -10.62
C ALA A 95 -15.70 17.57 -12.03
N GLN A 96 -15.44 18.75 -12.60
CA GLN A 96 -14.82 18.88 -13.92
C GLN A 96 -13.39 18.33 -13.93
N ALA A 97 -12.56 18.75 -12.98
CA ALA A 97 -11.17 18.28 -12.88
C ALA A 97 -11.10 16.75 -12.76
N ARG A 98 -12.01 16.17 -11.98
CA ARG A 98 -12.16 14.72 -11.86
C ARG A 98 -12.55 14.04 -13.16
N ALA A 99 -13.49 14.61 -13.89
CA ALA A 99 -13.91 14.10 -15.19
C ALA A 99 -12.76 14.15 -16.22
N GLU A 100 -11.80 15.07 -16.03
CA GLU A 100 -10.58 15.18 -16.82
C GLU A 100 -9.44 14.27 -16.33
N GLY A 101 -9.67 13.42 -15.31
CA GLY A 101 -8.66 12.54 -14.73
C GLY A 101 -7.60 13.26 -13.89
N LYS A 102 -7.91 14.45 -13.37
CA LYS A 102 -7.01 15.24 -12.51
C LYS A 102 -7.41 15.18 -11.05
N VAL A 103 -6.46 15.42 -10.16
CA VAL A 103 -6.66 15.50 -8.71
C VAL A 103 -6.77 16.96 -8.27
N PRO A 104 -7.98 17.49 -7.99
CA PRO A 104 -8.14 18.87 -7.53
C PRO A 104 -7.80 19.00 -6.06
N LEU A 105 -6.81 19.81 -5.74
CA LEU A 105 -6.31 20.06 -4.38
C LEU A 105 -6.25 21.56 -4.10
N LYS A 106 -6.28 21.93 -2.83
CA LYS A 106 -6.04 23.33 -2.42
C LYS A 106 -4.54 23.67 -2.54
N ALA A 107 -4.22 24.94 -2.71
CA ALA A 107 -2.86 25.43 -2.85
C ALA A 107 -1.96 25.04 -1.66
N ASP A 108 -2.46 25.14 -0.43
CA ASP A 108 -1.75 24.75 0.79
C ASP A 108 -1.41 23.26 0.82
N VAL A 109 -2.34 22.41 0.40
CA VAL A 109 -2.14 20.95 0.30
C VAL A 109 -1.10 20.62 -0.79
N ILE A 110 -1.17 21.29 -1.95
CA ILE A 110 -0.16 21.11 -3.02
C ILE A 110 1.23 21.55 -2.51
N ALA A 111 1.33 22.66 -1.78
CA ALA A 111 2.59 23.12 -1.21
C ALA A 111 3.15 22.09 -0.22
N GLU A 112 2.32 21.50 0.63
CA GLU A 112 2.72 20.45 1.58
C GLU A 112 3.22 19.19 0.85
N ILE A 113 2.50 18.73 -0.20
CA ILE A 113 2.93 17.61 -1.03
C ILE A 113 4.28 17.87 -1.68
N ASN A 114 4.49 19.08 -2.21
CA ASN A 114 5.78 19.45 -2.81
C ASN A 114 6.91 19.41 -1.78
N THR A 115 6.68 19.94 -0.57
CA THR A 115 7.67 19.94 0.52
C THR A 115 8.01 18.50 0.97
N MET A 116 7.01 17.64 1.10
CA MET A 116 7.25 16.21 1.39
C MET A 116 8.06 15.52 0.29
N ALA A 117 7.71 15.75 -0.98
CA ALA A 117 8.45 15.19 -2.11
C ALA A 117 9.89 15.70 -2.17
N GLU A 118 10.12 16.99 -1.93
CA GLU A 118 11.45 17.59 -1.83
C GLU A 118 12.26 16.97 -0.69
N SER A 119 11.64 16.73 0.47
CA SER A 119 12.29 16.05 1.60
C SER A 119 12.75 14.64 1.24
N VAL A 120 11.90 13.86 0.56
CA VAL A 120 12.28 12.52 0.08
C VAL A 120 13.44 12.59 -0.93
N LEU A 121 13.35 13.48 -1.94
CA LEU A 121 14.37 13.61 -2.99
C LEU A 121 15.67 14.27 -2.50
N SER A 122 15.62 14.99 -1.40
CA SER A 122 16.81 15.55 -0.74
C SER A 122 17.52 14.55 0.18
N HIS A 123 16.83 13.47 0.58
CA HIS A 123 17.44 12.43 1.42
C HIS A 123 18.39 11.56 0.58
N PRO A 124 19.70 11.51 0.87
CA PRO A 124 20.71 10.93 -0.04
C PRO A 124 20.44 9.48 -0.42
N LEU A 125 20.06 8.64 0.56
CA LEU A 125 19.79 7.21 0.31
C LEU A 125 18.45 7.01 -0.42
N ALA A 126 17.39 7.72 -0.04
CA ALA A 126 16.11 7.62 -0.73
C ALA A 126 16.25 8.02 -2.20
N ARG A 127 16.91 9.15 -2.45
CA ARG A 127 17.22 9.61 -3.81
C ARG A 127 18.00 8.57 -4.60
N ALA A 128 19.09 8.03 -4.04
CA ALA A 128 19.92 7.03 -4.71
C ALA A 128 19.12 5.76 -5.08
N LEU A 129 18.14 5.36 -4.29
CA LEU A 129 17.25 4.23 -4.57
C LEU A 129 16.23 4.56 -5.67
N LEU A 130 15.64 5.76 -5.63
CA LEU A 130 14.61 6.19 -6.57
C LEU A 130 15.17 6.52 -7.96
N GLU A 131 16.40 7.06 -8.05
CA GLU A 131 17.06 7.42 -9.31
C GLU A 131 17.71 6.22 -10.03
N ARG A 132 17.77 5.03 -9.43
CA ARG A 132 18.26 3.84 -10.15
C ARG A 132 17.38 3.58 -11.37
N PRO A 133 17.96 3.21 -12.53
CA PRO A 133 17.19 2.77 -13.69
C PRO A 133 16.19 1.67 -13.30
N GLY A 134 14.98 1.74 -13.84
CA GLY A 134 13.93 0.78 -13.51
C GLY A 134 12.52 1.34 -13.74
N GLN A 135 11.52 0.67 -13.21
CA GLN A 135 10.11 0.99 -13.41
C GLN A 135 9.48 1.53 -12.13
N SER A 136 8.65 2.58 -12.26
CA SER A 136 7.72 3.01 -11.22
C SER A 136 6.39 2.29 -11.38
N GLU A 137 5.69 2.02 -10.26
CA GLU A 137 4.39 1.33 -10.25
C GLU A 137 4.40 -0.01 -11.02
N ALA A 138 5.49 -0.76 -10.88
CA ALA A 138 5.66 -2.03 -11.57
C ALA A 138 4.64 -3.06 -11.09
N SER A 139 3.80 -3.56 -12.00
CA SER A 139 2.76 -4.54 -11.71
C SER A 139 3.25 -5.96 -12.00
N LEU A 140 3.35 -6.78 -10.97
CA LEU A 140 3.89 -8.14 -11.04
C LEU A 140 2.77 -9.15 -10.79
N PHE A 141 2.80 -10.24 -11.56
CA PHE A 141 1.86 -11.35 -11.40
C PHE A 141 2.62 -12.66 -11.49
N ALA A 142 2.36 -13.58 -10.55
CA ALA A 142 2.88 -14.95 -10.58
C ALA A 142 1.91 -15.90 -9.85
N PRO A 143 1.78 -17.16 -10.27
CA PRO A 143 1.03 -18.16 -9.52
C PRO A 143 1.83 -18.61 -8.30
N ASP A 144 1.15 -18.82 -7.17
CA ASP A 144 1.75 -19.50 -6.03
C ASP A 144 2.12 -20.94 -6.42
N PRO A 145 3.36 -21.39 -6.19
CA PRO A 145 3.82 -22.69 -6.68
C PRO A 145 3.12 -23.89 -6.02
N GLU A 146 2.53 -23.71 -4.84
CA GLU A 146 1.88 -24.80 -4.10
C GLU A 146 0.39 -24.93 -4.46
N THR A 147 -0.31 -23.80 -4.60
CA THR A 147 -1.77 -23.79 -4.79
C THR A 147 -2.21 -23.38 -6.20
N GLY A 148 -1.32 -22.79 -6.99
CA GLY A 148 -1.67 -22.21 -8.28
C GLY A 148 -2.48 -20.90 -8.19
N VAL A 149 -2.73 -20.40 -6.99
CA VAL A 149 -3.38 -19.09 -6.78
C VAL A 149 -2.53 -17.99 -7.38
N TRP A 150 -3.11 -17.18 -8.26
CA TRP A 150 -2.43 -16.03 -8.79
C TRP A 150 -2.22 -14.96 -7.71
N LEU A 151 -0.97 -14.53 -7.56
CA LEU A 151 -0.56 -13.43 -6.68
C LEU A 151 -0.26 -12.20 -7.52
N ARG A 152 -0.65 -11.03 -7.02
CA ARG A 152 -0.26 -9.77 -7.65
C ARG A 152 0.42 -8.84 -6.65
N ALA A 153 1.40 -8.10 -7.14
CA ALA A 153 2.11 -7.05 -6.42
C ALA A 153 2.26 -5.81 -7.31
N ARG A 154 2.24 -4.63 -6.70
CA ARG A 154 2.56 -3.38 -7.38
C ARG A 154 3.62 -2.67 -6.59
N ILE A 155 4.82 -2.62 -7.15
CA ILE A 155 6.02 -2.08 -6.50
C ILE A 155 6.19 -0.64 -6.93
N ASP A 156 6.24 0.28 -5.97
CA ASP A 156 6.34 1.72 -6.23
C ASP A 156 7.57 2.07 -7.06
N ARG A 157 8.74 1.48 -6.72
CA ARG A 157 9.95 1.58 -7.51
C ARG A 157 10.69 0.25 -7.57
N LEU A 158 10.74 -0.34 -8.73
CA LEU A 158 11.46 -1.58 -9.03
C LEU A 158 12.67 -1.27 -9.93
N PRO A 159 13.90 -1.35 -9.42
CA PRO A 159 15.08 -1.15 -10.25
C PRO A 159 15.24 -2.28 -11.27
N ASP A 160 15.94 -1.96 -12.37
CA ASP A 160 16.38 -2.97 -13.34
C ASP A 160 17.26 -4.02 -12.66
N ALA A 161 17.21 -5.25 -13.15
CA ALA A 161 18.06 -6.32 -12.66
C ALA A 161 19.54 -5.94 -12.86
N HIS A 162 20.35 -6.14 -11.82
CA HIS A 162 21.78 -5.87 -11.86
C HIS A 162 22.56 -7.19 -11.75
N PRO A 163 23.44 -7.52 -12.71
CA PRO A 163 24.12 -8.83 -12.76
C PRO A 163 25.00 -9.17 -11.56
N ALA A 164 25.39 -8.15 -10.79
CA ALA A 164 26.30 -8.30 -9.64
C ALA A 164 25.79 -7.57 -8.39
N GLY A 165 24.48 -7.41 -8.24
CA GLY A 165 23.94 -6.65 -7.12
C GLY A 165 22.53 -7.08 -6.73
N ARG A 166 22.25 -6.92 -5.46
CA ARG A 166 20.94 -7.19 -4.87
C ARG A 166 19.85 -6.30 -5.48
N THR A 167 18.73 -6.89 -5.89
CA THR A 167 17.55 -6.16 -6.32
C THR A 167 16.82 -5.58 -5.10
N ILE A 168 16.79 -4.26 -4.98
CA ILE A 168 16.13 -3.56 -3.86
C ILE A 168 14.84 -2.94 -4.37
N ALA A 169 13.72 -3.58 -4.10
CA ALA A 169 12.39 -3.02 -4.35
C ALA A 169 12.06 -1.96 -3.29
N VAL A 170 11.44 -0.87 -3.71
CA VAL A 170 11.13 0.27 -2.85
C VAL A 170 9.63 0.51 -2.78
N ASP A 171 9.15 0.85 -1.61
CA ASP A 171 7.78 1.28 -1.35
C ASP A 171 7.81 2.59 -0.56
N LEU A 172 7.10 3.60 -1.02
CA LEU A 172 7.02 4.91 -0.40
C LEU A 172 5.83 4.96 0.56
N LYS A 173 6.07 5.41 1.77
CA LYS A 173 5.03 5.57 2.79
C LYS A 173 4.99 7.00 3.31
N THR A 174 3.80 7.58 3.34
CA THR A 174 3.53 8.76 4.15
C THR A 174 2.99 8.33 5.50
N GLY A 175 3.50 8.89 6.57
CA GLY A 175 3.13 8.48 7.92
C GLY A 175 3.21 9.61 8.92
N ARG A 176 2.71 9.35 10.12
CA ARG A 176 2.78 10.30 11.22
C ARG A 176 4.18 10.43 11.82
N SER A 177 4.99 9.38 11.69
CA SER A 177 6.37 9.35 12.14
C SER A 177 7.22 8.49 11.20
N ALA A 178 8.41 8.98 10.87
CA ALA A 178 9.46 8.26 10.16
C ALA A 178 10.53 7.69 11.12
N ASP A 179 10.35 7.84 12.43
CA ASP A 179 11.24 7.25 13.43
C ASP A 179 11.17 5.71 13.32
N PRO A 180 12.30 5.01 13.08
CA PRO A 180 12.34 3.56 12.99
C PRO A 180 11.81 2.85 14.24
N ALA A 181 11.94 3.45 15.43
CA ALA A 181 11.42 2.88 16.67
C ALA A 181 9.88 2.93 16.75
N GLU A 182 9.24 3.90 16.10
CA GLU A 182 7.79 3.99 15.98
C GLU A 182 7.27 3.24 14.78
N PHE A 183 8.00 3.24 13.67
CA PHE A 183 7.62 2.56 12.44
C PHE A 183 7.38 1.06 12.63
N LYS A 184 8.10 0.41 13.53
CA LYS A 184 7.86 -1.01 13.85
C LYS A 184 6.43 -1.31 14.31
N ARG A 185 5.76 -0.36 14.98
CA ARG A 185 4.35 -0.49 15.39
C ARG A 185 3.44 -0.36 14.15
N SER A 186 3.70 0.66 13.35
CA SER A 186 2.97 0.84 12.08
C SER A 186 3.14 -0.38 11.16
N ALA A 187 4.35 -0.96 11.11
CA ALA A 187 4.62 -2.16 10.32
C ALA A 187 3.78 -3.35 10.78
N ALA A 188 3.65 -3.55 12.09
CA ALA A 188 2.81 -4.60 12.66
C ALA A 188 1.31 -4.33 12.44
N ASP A 189 0.85 -3.10 12.72
CA ASP A 189 -0.57 -2.72 12.65
C ASP A 189 -1.11 -2.74 11.22
N TYR A 190 -0.31 -2.25 10.26
CA TYR A 190 -0.69 -2.19 8.84
C TYR A 190 -0.24 -3.41 8.03
N GLY A 191 0.51 -4.35 8.64
CA GLY A 191 0.95 -5.58 8.00
C GLY A 191 1.98 -5.34 6.89
N TYR A 192 2.93 -4.45 7.12
CA TYR A 192 4.02 -4.19 6.17
C TYR A 192 5.01 -5.36 6.09
N ASP A 193 5.10 -6.19 7.13
CA ASP A 193 5.78 -7.48 7.11
C ASP A 193 5.24 -8.41 6.02
N LEU A 194 3.92 -8.56 5.97
CA LEU A 194 3.24 -9.34 4.93
C LEU A 194 3.44 -8.70 3.54
N GLN A 195 3.34 -7.38 3.42
CA GLN A 195 3.54 -6.68 2.15
C GLN A 195 4.96 -6.91 1.62
N ALA A 196 5.98 -6.75 2.46
CA ALA A 196 7.38 -6.91 2.08
C ALA A 196 7.68 -8.33 1.58
N GLU A 197 7.24 -9.36 2.31
CA GLU A 197 7.47 -10.76 1.91
C GLU A 197 6.63 -11.15 0.69
N TRP A 198 5.40 -10.64 0.59
CA TRP A 198 4.53 -10.83 -0.57
C TRP A 198 5.17 -10.33 -1.86
N TYR A 199 5.65 -9.08 -1.84
CA TYR A 199 6.23 -8.44 -3.01
C TYR A 199 7.54 -9.11 -3.41
N GLN A 200 8.39 -9.46 -2.44
CA GLN A 200 9.61 -10.21 -2.72
C GLN A 200 9.33 -11.60 -3.27
N ALA A 201 8.32 -12.32 -2.75
CA ALA A 201 7.98 -13.65 -3.23
C ALA A 201 7.53 -13.62 -4.71
N VAL A 202 6.67 -12.66 -5.08
CA VAL A 202 6.24 -12.50 -6.48
C VAL A 202 7.41 -12.05 -7.36
N LEU A 203 8.26 -11.13 -6.87
CA LEU A 203 9.42 -10.63 -7.59
C LEU A 203 10.44 -11.74 -7.91
N ARG A 204 10.76 -12.59 -6.93
CA ARG A 204 11.69 -13.72 -7.10
C ARG A 204 11.22 -14.68 -8.18
N GLN A 205 9.93 -15.00 -8.21
CA GLN A 205 9.38 -15.88 -9.25
C GLN A 205 9.42 -15.26 -10.65
N VAL A 206 9.16 -13.95 -10.75
CA VAL A 206 9.10 -13.25 -12.05
C VAL A 206 10.48 -13.01 -12.63
N ARG A 207 11.49 -12.78 -11.78
CA ARG A 207 12.87 -12.48 -12.21
C ARG A 207 13.83 -13.65 -12.10
N ASP A 208 13.42 -14.76 -11.48
CA ASP A 208 14.32 -15.87 -11.11
C ASP A 208 15.57 -15.36 -10.35
N ASP A 209 15.33 -14.49 -9.38
CA ASP A 209 16.35 -13.77 -8.61
C ASP A 209 16.06 -13.89 -7.12
N ASP A 210 16.87 -14.67 -6.41
CA ASP A 210 16.72 -14.91 -4.97
C ASP A 210 17.34 -13.79 -4.11
N ASP A 211 18.24 -12.97 -4.66
CA ASP A 211 18.88 -11.88 -3.94
C ASP A 211 18.07 -10.57 -4.02
N THR A 212 16.91 -10.59 -3.39
CA THR A 212 16.00 -9.44 -3.33
C THR A 212 15.98 -8.82 -1.95
N ALA A 213 15.72 -7.52 -1.88
CA ALA A 213 15.38 -6.79 -0.67
C ALA A 213 14.15 -5.92 -0.90
N PHE A 214 13.50 -5.56 0.19
CA PHE A 214 12.38 -4.64 0.16
C PHE A 214 12.58 -3.57 1.23
N VAL A 215 12.57 -2.31 0.82
CA VAL A 215 12.76 -1.19 1.72
C VAL A 215 11.57 -0.24 1.65
N PHE A 216 11.25 0.36 2.77
CA PHE A 216 10.28 1.43 2.89
C PHE A 216 11.01 2.76 2.95
N ILE A 217 10.66 3.70 2.07
CA ILE A 217 10.99 5.12 2.23
C ILE A 217 9.81 5.74 2.95
N VAL A 218 10.02 6.20 4.17
CA VAL A 218 8.95 6.77 5.01
C VAL A 218 9.18 8.26 5.14
N VAL A 219 8.16 9.06 4.80
CA VAL A 219 8.16 10.52 4.98
C VAL A 219 7.07 10.92 5.95
N GLU A 220 7.38 11.80 6.89
CA GLU A 220 6.40 12.33 7.83
C GLU A 220 5.43 13.29 7.15
N SER A 221 4.13 13.12 7.44
CA SER A 221 3.08 14.03 6.96
C SER A 221 3.09 15.39 7.62
N THR A 222 3.85 15.57 8.72
CA THR A 222 3.98 16.84 9.44
C THR A 222 5.36 17.43 9.26
N ALA A 223 5.45 18.76 9.18
CA ALA A 223 6.74 19.46 9.09
C ALA A 223 7.65 19.12 10.30
N PRO A 224 8.97 18.96 10.10
CA PRO A 224 9.73 19.26 8.88
C PRO A 224 9.80 18.14 7.84
N HIS A 225 8.88 17.17 7.84
CA HIS A 225 8.80 16.03 6.92
C HIS A 225 10.07 15.17 6.91
N LEU A 226 10.43 14.69 8.10
CA LEU A 226 11.59 13.82 8.27
C LEU A 226 11.43 12.54 7.43
N VAL A 227 12.56 12.03 6.92
CA VAL A 227 12.58 10.87 6.05
C VAL A 227 13.49 9.78 6.64
N SER A 228 13.01 8.54 6.59
CA SER A 228 13.83 7.36 6.89
C SER A 228 13.71 6.32 5.78
N VAL A 229 14.78 5.54 5.58
CA VAL A 229 14.79 4.36 4.72
C VAL A 229 14.92 3.15 5.62
N ILE A 230 13.94 2.26 5.57
CA ILE A 230 13.77 1.19 6.56
C ILE A 230 13.64 -0.16 5.85
N GLU A 231 14.47 -1.13 6.22
CA GLU A 231 14.29 -2.54 5.90
C GLU A 231 13.78 -3.27 7.15
N LEU A 232 12.76 -4.10 7.01
CA LEU A 232 12.24 -4.89 8.14
C LEU A 232 13.15 -6.09 8.39
N GLY A 233 13.66 -6.19 9.61
CA GLY A 233 14.57 -7.25 10.03
C GLY A 233 14.06 -8.06 11.24
N GLY A 234 14.96 -8.85 11.85
CA GLY A 234 14.62 -9.68 13.00
C GLY A 234 13.59 -10.75 12.64
N THR A 235 12.49 -10.83 13.36
CA THR A 235 11.42 -11.82 13.14
C THR A 235 10.34 -11.37 12.13
N PHE A 236 10.34 -10.10 11.68
CA PHE A 236 9.35 -9.61 10.72
C PHE A 236 9.28 -10.45 9.44
N PRO A 237 10.40 -10.79 8.78
CA PRO A 237 10.33 -11.61 7.56
C PRO A 237 9.66 -12.97 7.78
N GLN A 238 9.96 -13.65 8.88
CA GLN A 238 9.33 -14.93 9.18
C GLN A 238 7.81 -14.78 9.42
N ILE A 239 7.41 -13.80 10.24
CA ILE A 239 6.00 -13.51 10.50
C ILE A 239 5.28 -13.17 9.19
N GLY A 240 5.90 -12.35 8.34
CA GLY A 240 5.35 -11.99 7.02
C GLY A 240 5.11 -13.21 6.13
N ARG A 241 6.09 -14.11 6.03
CA ARG A 241 5.95 -15.37 5.26
C ARG A 241 4.85 -16.27 5.80
N ASP A 242 4.79 -16.46 7.11
CA ASP A 242 3.77 -17.30 7.74
C ASP A 242 2.36 -16.74 7.52
N ARG A 243 2.22 -15.41 7.61
CA ARG A 243 0.97 -14.72 7.30
C ARG A 243 0.60 -14.83 5.82
N MET A 244 1.58 -14.66 4.93
CA MET A 244 1.38 -14.82 3.49
C MET A 244 0.88 -16.23 3.16
N ARG A 245 1.58 -17.26 3.64
CA ARG A 245 1.18 -18.65 3.40
C ARG A 245 -0.24 -18.91 3.88
N ARG A 246 -0.56 -18.56 5.11
CA ARG A 246 -1.89 -18.72 5.68
C ARG A 246 -2.96 -17.98 4.88
N ALA A 247 -2.68 -16.77 4.37
CA ALA A 247 -3.63 -16.03 3.55
C ALA A 247 -3.89 -16.72 2.21
N ILE A 248 -2.85 -17.24 1.56
CA ILE A 248 -2.96 -17.96 0.27
C ILE A 248 -3.74 -19.24 0.46
N ASP A 249 -3.44 -20.04 1.50
CA ASP A 249 -4.14 -21.30 1.80
C ASP A 249 -5.62 -21.06 2.11
N THR A 250 -5.91 -20.02 2.91
CA THR A 250 -7.29 -19.63 3.21
C THR A 250 -8.03 -19.22 1.94
N PHE A 251 -7.42 -18.42 1.09
CA PHE A 251 -8.03 -17.99 -0.18
C PHE A 251 -8.27 -19.16 -1.12
N HIS A 252 -7.28 -20.05 -1.26
CA HIS A 252 -7.40 -21.27 -2.04
C HIS A 252 -8.56 -22.14 -1.55
N HIS A 253 -8.61 -22.44 -0.25
CA HIS A 253 -9.68 -23.20 0.36
C HIS A 253 -11.06 -22.59 0.14
N CYS A 254 -11.20 -21.27 0.37
CA CYS A 254 -12.47 -20.59 0.13
C CYS A 254 -12.93 -20.65 -1.32
N ARG A 255 -11.99 -20.62 -2.27
CA ARG A 255 -12.30 -20.75 -3.70
C ARG A 255 -12.73 -22.16 -4.06
N GLU A 256 -12.07 -23.19 -3.54
CA GLU A 256 -12.37 -24.59 -3.82
C GLU A 256 -13.73 -25.01 -3.23
N THR A 257 -14.04 -24.52 -2.03
CA THR A 257 -15.28 -24.88 -1.34
C THR A 257 -16.46 -23.97 -1.67
N GLY A 258 -16.19 -22.74 -2.09
CA GLY A 258 -17.20 -21.68 -2.22
C GLY A 258 -17.62 -21.08 -0.88
N GLU A 259 -17.03 -21.53 0.23
CA GLU A 259 -17.36 -21.08 1.58
C GLU A 259 -16.42 -19.94 2.02
N TRP A 260 -17.00 -18.82 2.43
CA TRP A 260 -16.27 -17.64 2.88
C TRP A 260 -16.70 -17.31 4.33
N PRO A 261 -16.11 -17.97 5.33
CA PRO A 261 -16.57 -17.84 6.72
C PRO A 261 -16.32 -16.44 7.29
N GLY A 262 -17.28 -16.00 8.11
CA GLY A 262 -17.15 -14.83 8.99
C GLY A 262 -16.72 -15.24 10.41
N TYR A 263 -17.27 -14.55 11.41
CA TYR A 263 -17.06 -14.95 12.79
C TYR A 263 -17.92 -16.17 13.14
N ASP A 264 -17.40 -17.03 14.00
CA ASP A 264 -18.15 -18.20 14.46
C ASP A 264 -19.48 -17.79 15.14
N PRO A 265 -20.59 -18.50 14.86
CA PRO A 265 -21.90 -18.17 15.44
C PRO A 265 -22.03 -18.68 16.88
N VAL A 266 -21.13 -18.27 17.74
CA VAL A 266 -21.06 -18.65 19.16
C VAL A 266 -20.96 -17.41 20.05
N VAL A 267 -21.23 -17.58 21.35
CA VAL A 267 -20.96 -16.51 22.32
C VAL A 267 -19.46 -16.45 22.59
N HIS A 268 -18.83 -15.35 22.20
CA HIS A 268 -17.43 -15.12 22.47
C HIS A 268 -17.24 -14.56 23.88
N TYR A 269 -16.49 -15.25 24.72
CA TYR A 269 -16.04 -14.72 25.99
C TYR A 269 -14.82 -13.84 25.78
N VAL A 270 -14.89 -12.58 26.20
CA VAL A 270 -13.85 -11.56 25.97
C VAL A 270 -13.34 -11.04 27.31
N GLU A 271 -12.04 -11.14 27.50
CA GLU A 271 -11.36 -10.58 28.66
C GLU A 271 -10.84 -9.16 28.37
N PRO A 272 -10.71 -8.30 29.40
CA PRO A 272 -10.18 -6.97 29.21
C PRO A 272 -8.71 -7.02 28.76
N PRO A 273 -8.26 -6.11 27.89
CA PRO A 273 -6.87 -6.04 27.53
C PRO A 273 -6.01 -5.61 28.72
N ARG A 274 -4.77 -6.12 28.79
CA ARG A 274 -3.85 -5.93 29.92
C ARG A 274 -3.65 -4.47 30.34
N TYR A 275 -3.57 -3.55 29.37
CA TYR A 275 -3.43 -2.12 29.70
C TYR A 275 -4.65 -1.57 30.47
N TYR A 276 -5.85 -2.07 30.16
CA TYR A 276 -7.08 -1.64 30.83
C TYR A 276 -7.14 -2.19 32.26
N GLU A 277 -6.67 -3.42 32.51
CA GLU A 277 -6.53 -3.99 33.84
C GLU A 277 -5.59 -3.14 34.68
N ILE A 278 -4.37 -2.85 34.15
CA ILE A 278 -3.34 -2.03 34.84
C ILE A 278 -3.86 -0.62 35.17
N GLN A 279 -4.64 0.00 34.28
CA GLN A 279 -5.22 1.32 34.52
C GLN A 279 -6.28 1.34 35.64
N ASN A 280 -6.87 0.20 35.94
CA ASN A 280 -7.92 0.05 36.93
C ASN A 280 -7.50 -0.79 38.16
N GLU A 281 -6.24 -1.23 38.23
CA GLU A 281 -5.67 -1.78 39.48
C GLU A 281 -5.59 -0.66 40.49
N GLU A 282 -6.26 -0.83 41.67
CA GLU A 282 -6.12 0.11 42.77
C GLU A 282 -4.66 0.14 43.21
N PRO A 283 -4.05 1.33 43.46
CA PRO A 283 -2.71 1.39 44.03
C PRO A 283 -2.74 0.63 45.36
N ALA A 284 -1.83 -0.35 45.47
CA ALA A 284 -1.68 -1.12 46.72
C ALA A 284 -1.49 -0.14 47.89
N ALA A 285 -2.39 -0.21 48.88
CA ALA A 285 -2.43 0.66 50.03
C ALA A 285 -1.19 0.52 50.92
#